data_ace9b5d46c33e89f6b46572332de8392
#
_entry.id   ace9b5d46c33e89f6b46572332de8392
#
_cell.length_a   1.000
_cell.length_b   1.000
_cell.length_c   1.000
_cell.angle_alpha   90.00
_cell.angle_beta   90.00
_cell.angle_gamma   90.00
#
_symmetry.space_group_name_H-M   'P 1'
#
loop_
_entity.id
_entity.type
_entity.pdbx_description
1 polymer ?
#
loop_
_entity_poly.entity_id
_entity_poly.type
_entity_poly.pdbx_seq_one_letter_code
_entity_poly.pdbx_strand_id
1 'polypeptide(L)'
;MVRPLFALAAFGLAASPAAAATYSARTAAPAPAERIAARDILWTCGSGACTGSTANSRAVVLCEGLAKKAGRLDSFTVDGREIPAGDLQRCNASARETSSAIANAR
;
A
#
# COMPACT_ATOMS: atom_id res chain seq x y z
N MET A 1 -24.59 44.70 -27.41
CA MET A 1 -24.36 44.41 -27.10
C MET A 1 -24.03 43.38 -26.63
N VAL A 2 -23.57 42.93 -26.35
CA VAL A 2 -23.28 42.03 -25.96
C VAL A 2 -22.68 41.12 -25.66
N ARG A 3 -22.30 40.64 -25.41
CA ARG A 3 -21.84 39.85 -25.05
C ARG A 3 -21.44 38.74 -24.76
N PRO A 4 -21.21 38.27 -24.59
CA PRO A 4 -20.93 37.27 -24.36
C PRO A 4 -20.41 36.49 -23.91
N LEU A 5 -20.00 36.01 -23.63
CA LEU A 5 -19.53 35.26 -23.17
C LEU A 5 -19.10 34.21 -22.93
N PHE A 6 -18.75 33.77 -22.82
CA PHE A 6 -18.35 32.91 -22.60
C PHE A 6 -17.96 32.03 -22.10
N ALA A 7 -17.81 31.65 -21.85
CA ALA A 7 -17.57 30.94 -21.41
C ALA A 7 -16.98 30.03 -21.25
N LEU A 8 -16.53 29.67 -21.09
CA LEU A 8 -16.01 28.83 -20.92
C LEU A 8 -15.73 27.86 -20.33
N ALA A 9 -15.67 27.47 -20.12
CA ALA A 9 -15.65 26.60 -19.59
C ALA A 9 -14.82 25.67 -19.57
N ALA A 10 -14.33 25.39 -19.43
CA ALA A 10 -13.52 24.64 -19.47
C ALA A 10 -13.20 23.67 -18.80
N PHE A 11 -13.07 23.23 -18.59
CA PHE A 11 -12.76 22.45 -17.99
C PHE A 11 -12.37 21.46 -17.93
N GLY A 12 -12.05 21.09 -17.79
CA GLY A 12 -11.55 20.33 -17.71
C GLY A 12 -11.39 19.38 -17.59
N LEU A 13 -11.04 18.93 -17.46
CA LEU A 13 -10.78 18.05 -17.30
C LEU A 13 -10.26 17.19 -17.05
N ALA A 14 -10.18 17.17 -16.94
CA ALA A 14 -9.63 16.56 -16.50
C ALA A 14 -9.24 15.28 -16.41
N ALA A 15 -8.82 14.91 -17.00
CA ALA A 15 -8.30 13.69 -17.00
C ALA A 15 -7.58 13.48 -15.81
N SER A 16 -8.11 13.01 -14.89
CA SER A 16 -7.33 12.65 -13.83
C SER A 16 -6.56 11.48 -14.20
N PRO A 17 -5.31 11.53 -14.11
CA PRO A 17 -4.50 10.37 -14.26
C PRO A 17 -4.92 9.40 -13.19
N ALA A 18 -4.65 8.19 -13.38
CA ALA A 18 -4.90 7.23 -12.39
C ALA A 18 -4.28 7.75 -11.13
N ALA A 19 -5.07 8.11 -10.19
CA ALA A 19 -4.55 8.63 -8.97
C ALA A 19 -3.87 7.50 -8.22
N ALA A 20 -2.74 7.80 -7.61
CA ALA A 20 -2.08 6.83 -6.78
C ALA A 20 -2.97 6.53 -5.58
N ALA A 21 -3.09 5.26 -5.23
CA ALA A 21 -3.81 4.89 -4.03
C ALA A 21 -2.85 4.98 -2.85
N THR A 22 -3.38 5.28 -1.70
CA THR A 22 -2.61 5.33 -0.48
C THR A 22 -2.80 4.03 0.28
N TYR A 23 -1.69 3.39 0.61
CA TYR A 23 -1.70 2.10 1.29
C TYR A 23 -1.16 2.28 2.69
N SER A 24 -1.75 1.57 3.62
CA SER A 24 -1.36 1.65 5.01
C SER A 24 -1.44 0.27 5.63
N ALA A 25 -0.46 -0.07 6.44
CA ALA A 25 -0.41 -1.37 7.06
C ALA A 25 0.01 -1.23 8.51
N ARG A 26 -0.54 -2.09 9.36
CA ARG A 26 -0.06 -2.21 10.71
C ARG A 26 0.78 -3.46 10.79
N THR A 27 1.94 -3.34 11.37
CA THR A 27 2.83 -4.48 11.50
C THR A 27 2.62 -5.12 12.86
N ALA A 28 2.72 -6.46 12.89
CA ALA A 28 2.56 -7.18 14.14
C ALA A 28 3.75 -6.96 15.06
N ALA A 29 4.91 -6.65 14.48
CA ALA A 29 6.11 -6.35 15.22
C ALA A 29 6.71 -5.07 14.65
N PRO A 30 7.59 -4.40 15.37
CA PRO A 30 8.21 -3.20 14.80
C PRO A 30 8.88 -3.51 13.48
N ALA A 31 8.72 -2.61 12.52
CA ALA A 31 9.33 -2.80 11.22
C ALA A 31 10.85 -2.73 11.35
N PRO A 32 11.58 -3.47 10.51
CA PRO A 32 13.04 -3.51 10.63
C PRO A 32 13.71 -2.22 10.21
N ALA A 33 13.01 -1.35 9.49
CA ALA A 33 13.60 -0.10 9.03
C ALA A 33 12.52 0.93 8.85
N GLU A 34 12.91 2.19 8.91
CA GLU A 34 11.96 3.28 8.70
C GLU A 34 11.49 3.34 7.26
N ARG A 35 12.31 2.88 6.35
CA ARG A 35 11.95 2.88 4.94
C ARG A 35 12.19 1.51 4.38
N ILE A 36 11.20 1.02 3.67
CA ILE A 36 11.28 -0.29 3.06
C ILE A 36 10.89 -0.15 1.61
N ALA A 37 11.82 -0.48 0.72
CA ALA A 37 11.53 -0.49 -0.70
C ALA A 37 11.06 -1.88 -1.07
N ALA A 38 9.88 -1.97 -1.65
CA ALA A 38 9.34 -3.26 -2.03
C ALA A 38 8.56 -3.09 -3.32
N ARG A 39 9.03 -3.71 -4.36
CA ARG A 39 8.41 -3.62 -5.67
C ARG A 39 8.36 -2.17 -6.13
N ASP A 40 7.16 -1.65 -6.40
CA ASP A 40 7.00 -0.32 -6.95
C ASP A 40 6.74 0.74 -5.92
N ILE A 41 6.92 0.42 -4.66
CA ILE A 41 6.49 1.33 -3.63
C ILE A 41 7.58 1.48 -2.59
N LEU A 42 7.68 2.66 -2.05
CA LEU A 42 8.57 2.91 -0.92
C LEU A 42 7.70 3.12 0.30
N TRP A 43 7.87 2.26 1.28
CA TRP A 43 7.11 2.34 2.51
C TRP A 43 7.86 3.16 3.53
N THR A 44 7.12 4.00 4.23
CA THR A 44 7.66 4.73 5.36
C THR A 44 7.01 4.16 6.61
N CYS A 45 7.82 3.66 7.51
CA CYS A 45 7.34 2.93 8.67
C CYS A 45 7.70 3.63 9.96
N GLY A 46 6.83 3.50 10.95
CA GLY A 46 7.07 4.04 12.28
C GLY A 46 5.89 3.74 13.16
N SER A 47 6.15 3.56 14.43
CA SER A 47 5.10 3.32 15.43
C SER A 47 4.20 2.14 15.08
N GLY A 48 4.77 1.12 14.47
CA GLY A 48 4.00 -0.08 14.17
C GLY A 48 3.13 0.03 12.93
N ALA A 49 3.37 1.02 12.09
CA ALA A 49 2.59 1.19 10.88
C ALA A 49 3.50 1.60 9.74
N CYS A 50 3.13 1.21 8.53
CA CYS A 50 3.85 1.58 7.34
C CYS A 50 2.86 2.17 6.34
N THR A 51 3.27 3.23 5.65
CA THR A 51 2.43 3.85 4.64
C THR A 51 3.21 4.04 3.35
N GLY A 52 2.50 4.02 2.25
CA GLY A 52 3.10 4.24 0.96
C GLY A 52 2.03 4.48 -0.08
N SER A 53 2.46 4.81 -1.28
CA SER A 53 1.53 5.21 -2.32
C SER A 53 2.08 4.80 -3.67
N THR A 54 1.22 4.25 -4.53
CA THR A 54 1.59 3.93 -5.89
C THR A 54 0.34 3.73 -6.71
N ALA A 55 0.44 3.94 -8.00
CA ALA A 55 -0.65 3.69 -8.93
C ALA A 55 -0.42 2.43 -9.75
N ASN A 56 0.66 1.71 -9.50
CA ASN A 56 1.11 0.67 -10.43
C ASN A 56 0.91 -0.76 -9.99
N SER A 57 0.43 -0.99 -8.78
CA SER A 57 0.35 -2.36 -8.29
C SER A 57 -0.95 -2.60 -7.56
N ARG A 58 -1.30 -3.86 -7.43
CA ARG A 58 -2.51 -4.25 -6.72
C ARG A 58 -2.23 -4.38 -5.25
N ALA A 59 -3.28 -4.22 -4.46
CA ALA A 59 -3.17 -4.23 -3.02
C ALA A 59 -2.52 -5.50 -2.48
N VAL A 60 -2.98 -6.66 -2.95
CA VAL A 60 -2.45 -7.91 -2.44
C VAL A 60 -0.97 -8.06 -2.75
N VAL A 61 -0.56 -7.63 -3.94
CA VAL A 61 0.83 -7.72 -4.34
C VAL A 61 1.70 -6.85 -3.44
N LEU A 62 1.23 -5.64 -3.16
CA LEU A 62 1.97 -4.74 -2.28
C LEU A 62 2.02 -5.27 -0.86
N CYS A 63 0.91 -5.84 -0.41
CA CYS A 63 0.84 -6.41 0.91
C CYS A 63 1.84 -7.54 1.07
N GLU A 64 1.88 -8.44 0.10
CA GLU A 64 2.83 -9.56 0.14
C GLU A 64 4.27 -9.06 0.15
N GLY A 65 4.55 -8.06 -0.67
CA GLY A 65 5.89 -7.51 -0.72
C GLY A 65 6.31 -6.90 0.60
N LEU A 66 5.39 -6.19 1.24
CA LEU A 66 5.70 -5.59 2.52
C LEU A 66 5.84 -6.66 3.60
N ALA A 67 4.97 -7.65 3.59
CA ALA A 67 5.02 -8.71 4.59
C ALA A 67 6.32 -9.49 4.52
N LYS A 68 6.86 -9.68 3.33
CA LYS A 68 8.13 -10.36 3.19
C LYS A 68 9.25 -9.62 3.88
N LYS A 69 9.17 -8.30 3.91
CA LYS A 69 10.24 -7.49 4.44
C LYS A 69 9.99 -7.04 5.87
N ALA A 70 8.75 -6.74 6.20
CA ALA A 70 8.42 -6.22 7.52
C ALA A 70 7.88 -7.27 8.47
N GLY A 71 7.53 -8.45 7.95
CA GLY A 71 6.94 -9.48 8.77
C GLY A 71 5.42 -9.42 8.70
N ARG A 72 4.81 -10.18 9.57
CA ARG A 72 3.36 -10.32 9.56
C ARG A 72 2.68 -8.96 9.74
N LEU A 73 1.59 -8.77 9.03
CA LEU A 73 0.81 -7.55 9.10
C LEU A 73 -0.52 -7.84 9.80
N ASP A 74 -0.90 -6.95 10.72
CA ASP A 74 -2.17 -7.07 11.41
C ASP A 74 -3.31 -6.52 10.55
N SER A 75 -3.01 -5.56 9.70
CA SER A 75 -4.02 -5.00 8.81
C SER A 75 -3.35 -4.38 7.60
N PHE A 76 -4.12 -4.23 6.55
CA PHE A 76 -3.65 -3.59 5.33
C PHE A 76 -4.84 -2.86 4.71
N THR A 77 -4.69 -1.57 4.48
CA THR A 77 -5.78 -0.77 3.95
C THR A 77 -5.37 -0.07 2.66
N VAL A 78 -6.36 0.17 1.83
CA VAL A 78 -6.20 0.90 0.58
C VAL A 78 -7.16 2.07 0.66
N ASP A 79 -6.63 3.28 0.69
CA ASP A 79 -7.43 4.50 0.79
C ASP A 79 -8.41 4.41 1.96
N GLY A 80 -7.92 3.85 3.07
CA GLY A 80 -8.73 3.77 4.28
C GLY A 80 -9.63 2.57 4.40
N ARG A 81 -9.64 1.68 3.41
CA ARG A 81 -10.48 0.49 3.45
C ARG A 81 -9.62 -0.74 3.64
N GLU A 82 -10.02 -1.57 4.56
CA GLU A 82 -9.26 -2.80 4.78
C GLU A 82 -9.49 -3.78 3.66
N ILE A 83 -8.44 -4.51 3.30
CA ILE A 83 -8.60 -5.56 2.31
C ILE A 83 -9.34 -6.73 2.95
N PRO A 84 -9.97 -7.57 2.14
CA PRO A 84 -10.69 -8.73 2.68
C PRO A 84 -9.79 -9.62 3.50
N ALA A 85 -10.37 -10.27 4.49
CA ALA A 85 -9.60 -11.13 5.38
C ALA A 85 -8.84 -12.22 4.65
N GLY A 86 -9.45 -12.78 3.61
CA GLY A 86 -8.77 -13.80 2.83
C GLY A 86 -7.54 -13.29 2.13
N ASP A 87 -7.60 -12.05 1.68
CA ASP A 87 -6.45 -11.43 1.02
C ASP A 87 -5.35 -11.16 2.03
N LEU A 88 -5.73 -10.74 3.23
CA LEU A 88 -4.74 -10.50 4.26
C LEU A 88 -4.06 -11.80 4.68
N GLN A 89 -4.81 -12.89 4.75
CA GLN A 89 -4.23 -14.18 5.04
C GLN A 89 -3.23 -14.59 3.98
N ARG A 90 -3.59 -14.38 2.73
CA ARG A 90 -2.68 -14.70 1.62
C ARG A 90 -1.43 -13.86 1.71
N CYS A 91 -1.61 -12.60 2.02
CA CYS A 91 -0.49 -11.68 2.19
C CYS A 91 0.44 -12.19 3.29
N ASN A 92 -0.12 -12.57 4.42
CA ASN A 92 0.68 -12.99 5.55
C ASN A 92 1.29 -14.38 5.39
N ALA A 93 0.83 -15.13 4.40
CA ALA A 93 1.46 -16.41 4.12
C ALA A 93 2.91 -16.18 3.71
N SER A 94 3.20 -15.10 3.00
CA SER A 94 4.57 -14.78 2.63
C SER A 94 5.42 -14.46 3.86
N ALA A 95 4.85 -13.75 4.81
CA ALA A 95 5.57 -13.43 6.02
C ALA A 95 5.80 -14.67 6.86
N ARG A 96 4.80 -15.52 6.93
CA ARG A 96 4.90 -16.74 7.71
C ARG A 96 5.97 -17.65 7.17
N GLU A 97 6.04 -17.77 5.84
CA GLU A 97 7.07 -18.61 5.24
C GLU A 97 8.45 -18.11 5.60
N THR A 98 8.64 -16.81 5.53
CA THR A 98 9.91 -16.22 5.87
C THR A 98 10.24 -16.49 7.34
N SER A 99 9.28 -16.30 8.21
CA SER A 99 9.48 -16.56 9.62
C SER A 99 9.78 -18.03 9.88
N SER A 100 9.06 -18.91 9.21
CA SER A 100 9.28 -20.33 9.37
C SER A 100 10.66 -20.75 8.91
N ALA A 101 11.10 -20.19 7.79
CA ALA A 101 12.43 -20.49 7.28
C ALA A 101 13.49 -20.06 8.29
N ILE A 102 13.33 -18.90 8.88
CA ILE A 102 14.27 -18.42 9.88
C ILE A 102 14.24 -19.34 11.10
N ALA A 103 13.06 -19.70 11.54
CA ALA A 103 12.93 -20.57 12.70
C ALA A 103 13.56 -21.91 12.46
N ASN A 104 13.39 -22.44 11.27
CA ASN A 104 13.91 -23.76 10.93
C ASN A 104 15.41 -23.75 10.69
N ALA A 105 15.98 -22.61 10.48
CA ALA A 105 17.41 -22.50 10.24
C ALA A 105 18.21 -22.66 11.52
N ARG A 106 17.56 -22.72 12.67
CA ARG A 106 18.25 -22.85 13.92
C ARG A 106 18.50 -24.28 14.32
#